data_a3098bfb910acf3af687b4106daf0f8b
#
_entry.id   a3098bfb910acf3af687b4106daf0f8b
#
_cell.length_a   1.000
_cell.length_b   1.000
_cell.length_c   1.000
_cell.angle_alpha   90.00
_cell.angle_beta   90.00
_cell.angle_gamma   90.00
#
_symmetry.space_group_name_H-M   'P 1'
#
loop_
_entity.id
_entity.type
_entity.pdbx_description
1 polymer ?
#
loop_
_entity_poly.entity_id
_entity_poly.type
_entity_poly.pdbx_seq_one_letter_code
_entity_poly.pdbx_strand_id
1 'polypeptide(L)'
;MEAKKNQEIALENAKDAVLKVAKEFKKISGRSYGLFEEYKTKDADYIMLLIGSAAGTAKQAVDDLRAKGKKVGVIKLRLFRPFPADELATALKGAKAVAIMDRTESYNGNGGPLGSEVTAGLFRNKVMIDTVNYIYGLAGRDFTVQEVYDIFADLEDHIENGTKLEQFK
;
A
#
# COMPACT_ATOMS: atom_id res chain seq x y z
N MET A 1 -12.07 -21.93 22.34
CA MET A 1 -11.04 -22.11 21.31
C MET A 1 -11.62 -22.39 19.91
N GLU A 2 -12.57 -23.32 19.76
CA GLU A 2 -13.22 -23.64 18.46
C GLU A 2 -13.89 -22.44 17.76
N ALA A 3 -14.64 -21.61 18.50
CA ALA A 3 -15.27 -20.43 17.92
C ALA A 3 -14.27 -19.45 17.29
N LYS A 4 -13.10 -19.26 17.89
CA LYS A 4 -12.03 -18.41 17.34
C LYS A 4 -11.40 -19.03 16.09
N LYS A 5 -11.20 -20.34 16.09
CA LYS A 5 -10.70 -21.06 14.91
C LYS A 5 -11.69 -20.99 13.74
N ASN A 6 -12.97 -21.17 14.02
CA ASN A 6 -14.02 -21.04 12.98
C ASN A 6 -14.11 -19.61 12.44
N GLN A 7 -13.93 -18.59 13.29
CA GLN A 7 -13.87 -17.20 12.86
C GLN A 7 -12.66 -16.95 11.93
N GLU A 8 -11.51 -17.51 12.24
CA GLU A 8 -10.30 -17.39 11.41
C GLU A 8 -10.51 -18.04 10.04
N ILE A 9 -11.01 -19.28 10.02
CA ILE A 9 -11.32 -19.99 8.76
C ILE A 9 -12.35 -19.22 7.92
N ALA A 10 -13.40 -18.69 8.55
CA ALA A 10 -14.40 -17.90 7.86
C ALA A 10 -13.81 -16.60 7.28
N LEU A 11 -12.89 -15.97 7.99
CA LEU A 11 -12.21 -14.77 7.52
C LEU A 11 -11.29 -15.07 6.33
N GLU A 12 -10.53 -16.17 6.36
CA GLU A 12 -9.71 -16.61 5.23
C GLU A 12 -10.56 -16.86 3.98
N ASN A 13 -11.69 -17.56 4.12
CA ASN A 13 -12.64 -17.82 3.04
C ASN A 13 -13.29 -16.54 2.49
N ALA A 14 -13.35 -15.47 3.27
CA ALA A 14 -13.93 -14.20 2.84
C ALA A 14 -13.15 -13.56 1.67
N LYS A 15 -11.86 -13.84 1.52
CA LYS A 15 -11.06 -13.33 0.39
C LYS A 15 -11.62 -13.82 -0.95
N ASP A 16 -11.91 -15.10 -1.05
CA ASP A 16 -12.50 -15.70 -2.27
C ASP A 16 -13.92 -15.17 -2.52
N ALA A 17 -14.71 -14.99 -1.48
CA ALA A 17 -16.03 -14.40 -1.59
C ALA A 17 -15.96 -12.96 -2.13
N VAL A 18 -15.04 -12.13 -1.63
CA VAL A 18 -14.81 -10.77 -2.14
C VAL A 18 -14.46 -10.78 -3.62
N LEU A 19 -13.56 -11.66 -4.05
CA LEU A 19 -13.17 -11.77 -5.46
C LEU A 19 -14.32 -12.25 -6.35
N LYS A 20 -15.15 -13.17 -5.86
CA LYS A 20 -16.34 -13.64 -6.56
C LYS A 20 -17.36 -12.51 -6.76
N VAL A 21 -17.70 -11.82 -5.67
CA VAL A 21 -18.62 -10.67 -5.72
C VAL A 21 -18.09 -9.56 -6.63
N ALA A 22 -16.78 -9.28 -6.59
CA ALA A 22 -16.15 -8.30 -7.47
C ALA A 22 -16.31 -8.66 -8.96
N LYS A 23 -16.23 -9.95 -9.31
CA LYS A 23 -16.46 -10.43 -10.68
C LYS A 23 -17.93 -10.26 -11.10
N GLU A 24 -18.86 -10.55 -10.21
CA GLU A 24 -20.30 -10.36 -10.45
C GLU A 24 -20.63 -8.88 -10.61
N PHE A 25 -20.12 -8.03 -9.75
CA PHE A 25 -20.30 -6.58 -9.82
C PHE A 25 -19.73 -5.99 -11.13
N LYS A 26 -18.60 -6.53 -11.62
CA LYS A 26 -18.04 -6.11 -12.91
C LYS A 26 -19.00 -6.36 -14.08
N LYS A 27 -19.76 -7.45 -14.07
CA LYS A 27 -20.76 -7.75 -15.12
C LYS A 27 -21.88 -6.72 -15.16
N ILE A 28 -22.26 -6.16 -14.01
CA ILE A 28 -23.35 -5.20 -13.86
C ILE A 28 -22.88 -3.77 -14.14
N SER A 29 -21.71 -3.39 -13.57
CA SER A 29 -21.24 -2.00 -13.53
C SER A 29 -20.15 -1.66 -14.56
N GLY A 30 -19.55 -2.68 -15.19
CA GLY A 30 -18.34 -2.53 -16.03
C GLY A 30 -17.05 -2.27 -15.23
N ARG A 31 -17.15 -1.98 -13.91
CA ARG A 31 -16.02 -1.63 -13.06
C ARG A 31 -15.45 -2.87 -12.37
N SER A 32 -14.13 -3.01 -12.37
CA SER A 32 -13.43 -4.12 -11.70
C SER A 32 -12.86 -3.68 -10.36
N TYR A 33 -13.19 -4.43 -9.32
CA TYR A 33 -12.63 -4.26 -7.98
C TYR A 33 -11.95 -5.56 -7.56
N GLY A 34 -10.71 -5.43 -7.05
CA GLY A 34 -9.94 -6.55 -6.51
C GLY A 34 -9.60 -6.30 -5.04
N LEU A 35 -8.65 -7.05 -4.53
CA LEU A 35 -8.13 -6.90 -3.17
C LEU A 35 -7.43 -5.54 -2.99
N PHE A 36 -6.80 -5.09 -4.05
CA PHE A 36 -6.18 -3.76 -4.20
C PHE A 36 -6.25 -3.32 -5.66
N GLU A 37 -5.89 -2.09 -5.91
CA GLU A 37 -5.74 -1.50 -7.24
C GLU A 37 -4.29 -1.11 -7.46
N GLU A 38 -3.74 -1.54 -8.59
CA GLU A 38 -2.42 -1.16 -9.04
C GLU A 38 -2.53 -0.01 -10.05
N TYR A 39 -1.73 1.03 -9.84
CA TYR A 39 -1.66 2.17 -10.73
C TYR A 39 -0.22 2.47 -11.10
N LYS A 40 0.15 2.20 -12.36
CA LYS A 40 1.50 2.38 -12.92
C LYS A 40 2.61 1.67 -12.12
N THR A 41 2.33 0.46 -11.59
CA THR A 41 3.25 -0.28 -10.71
C THR A 41 4.19 -1.22 -11.44
N LYS A 42 3.85 -1.66 -12.66
CA LYS A 42 4.55 -2.75 -13.38
C LYS A 42 6.04 -2.52 -13.61
N ASP A 43 6.44 -1.26 -13.77
CA ASP A 43 7.81 -0.83 -14.03
C ASP A 43 8.27 0.22 -13.02
N ALA A 44 7.58 0.30 -11.88
CA ALA A 44 7.88 1.27 -10.85
C ALA A 44 9.06 0.82 -9.99
N ASP A 45 10.05 1.72 -9.84
CA ASP A 45 11.13 1.56 -8.87
C ASP A 45 10.65 1.88 -7.44
N TYR A 46 9.74 2.86 -7.30
CA TYR A 46 9.19 3.32 -6.03
C TYR A 46 7.68 3.24 -6.05
N ILE A 47 7.10 2.65 -5.01
CA ILE A 47 5.64 2.44 -4.90
C ILE A 47 5.12 3.07 -3.61
N MET A 48 4.02 3.81 -3.70
CA MET A 48 3.27 4.28 -2.54
C MET A 48 2.08 3.34 -2.32
N LEU A 49 1.99 2.76 -1.13
CA LEU A 49 0.89 1.87 -0.73
C LEU A 49 0.04 2.55 0.34
N LEU A 50 -1.26 2.66 0.08
CA LEU A 50 -2.17 3.38 0.95
C LEU A 50 -3.62 2.89 0.86
N ILE A 51 -4.47 3.37 1.77
CA ILE A 51 -5.90 3.06 1.83
C ILE A 51 -6.71 4.36 1.63
N GLY A 52 -7.87 4.23 0.99
CA GLY A 52 -8.88 5.29 0.97
C GLY A 52 -8.72 6.34 -0.13
N SER A 53 -9.24 7.55 0.13
CA SER A 53 -9.34 8.62 -0.87
C SER A 53 -8.01 9.28 -1.22
N ALA A 54 -7.02 9.25 -0.32
CA ALA A 54 -5.67 9.77 -0.56
C ALA A 54 -5.01 9.17 -1.82
N ALA A 55 -5.47 7.98 -2.25
CA ALA A 55 -5.05 7.38 -3.52
C ALA A 55 -5.34 8.28 -4.74
N GLY A 56 -6.35 9.12 -4.70
CA GLY A 56 -6.63 10.09 -5.76
C GLY A 56 -5.51 11.11 -5.91
N THR A 57 -5.12 11.73 -4.79
CA THR A 57 -4.00 12.68 -4.70
C THR A 57 -2.68 12.02 -5.14
N ALA A 58 -2.44 10.80 -4.66
CA ALA A 58 -1.22 10.06 -5.01
C ALA A 58 -1.16 9.72 -6.52
N LYS A 59 -2.27 9.34 -7.15
CA LYS A 59 -2.31 9.07 -8.60
C LYS A 59 -2.02 10.31 -9.42
N GLN A 60 -2.57 11.47 -9.04
CA GLN A 60 -2.26 12.74 -9.71
C GLN A 60 -0.75 13.02 -9.65
N ALA A 61 -0.14 12.92 -8.48
CA ALA A 61 1.30 13.10 -8.32
C ALA A 61 2.11 12.10 -9.16
N VAL A 62 1.68 10.83 -9.20
CA VAL A 62 2.32 9.81 -10.03
C VAL A 62 2.25 10.16 -11.51
N ASP A 63 1.12 10.68 -12.01
CA ASP A 63 1.01 11.12 -13.39
C ASP A 63 2.02 12.22 -13.73
N ASP A 64 2.14 13.22 -12.87
CA ASP A 64 3.07 14.34 -13.05
C ASP A 64 4.54 13.89 -12.97
N LEU A 65 4.88 12.99 -12.04
CA LEU A 65 6.22 12.42 -11.91
C LEU A 65 6.58 11.52 -13.10
N ARG A 66 5.63 10.71 -13.56
CA ARG A 66 5.80 9.87 -14.76
C ARG A 66 6.04 10.70 -16.03
N ALA A 67 5.36 11.84 -16.16
CA ALA A 67 5.60 12.78 -17.25
C ALA A 67 7.04 13.35 -17.23
N LYS A 68 7.68 13.38 -16.05
CA LYS A 68 9.09 13.76 -15.86
C LYS A 68 10.06 12.55 -15.94
N GLY A 69 9.57 11.37 -16.36
CA GLY A 69 10.38 10.17 -16.54
C GLY A 69 10.66 9.36 -15.26
N LYS A 70 10.07 9.74 -14.11
CA LYS A 70 10.24 9.00 -12.85
C LYS A 70 9.44 7.69 -12.87
N LYS A 71 10.03 6.59 -12.40
CA LYS A 71 9.40 5.27 -12.32
C LYS A 71 8.70 5.06 -10.98
N VAL A 72 7.56 5.70 -10.81
CA VAL A 72 6.77 5.67 -9.58
C VAL A 72 5.39 5.06 -9.83
N GLY A 73 4.79 4.46 -8.80
CA GLY A 73 3.46 3.85 -8.89
C GLY A 73 2.71 3.90 -7.56
N VAL A 74 1.42 3.56 -7.59
CA VAL A 74 0.55 3.54 -6.41
C VAL A 74 -0.15 2.19 -6.32
N ILE A 75 -0.20 1.62 -5.11
CA ILE A 75 -1.13 0.55 -4.75
C ILE A 75 -2.17 1.11 -3.78
N LYS A 76 -3.43 1.05 -4.19
CA LYS A 76 -4.56 1.35 -3.32
C LYS A 76 -5.13 0.06 -2.75
N LEU A 77 -4.85 -0.22 -1.48
CA LEU A 77 -5.43 -1.36 -0.79
C LEU A 77 -6.94 -1.16 -0.60
N ARG A 78 -7.73 -2.20 -0.89
CA ARG A 78 -9.20 -2.22 -0.72
C ARG A 78 -9.64 -3.18 0.37
N LEU A 79 -9.00 -4.34 0.45
CA LEU A 79 -9.27 -5.34 1.47
C LEU A 79 -8.16 -5.35 2.52
N PHE A 80 -8.47 -4.89 3.76
CA PHE A 80 -7.52 -4.90 4.86
C PHE A 80 -7.64 -6.18 5.72
N ARG A 81 -8.81 -6.79 5.78
CA ARG A 81 -9.04 -8.08 6.46
C ARG A 81 -9.97 -8.99 5.64
N PRO A 82 -9.56 -10.23 5.34
CA PRO A 82 -8.23 -10.80 5.58
C PRO A 82 -7.15 -10.06 4.79
N PHE A 83 -5.94 -9.96 5.35
CA PHE A 83 -4.88 -9.19 4.71
C PHE A 83 -4.31 -9.95 3.50
N PRO A 84 -4.24 -9.34 2.30
CA PRO A 84 -3.78 -10.01 1.09
C PRO A 84 -2.23 -9.98 0.99
N ALA A 85 -1.56 -10.59 1.98
CA ALA A 85 -0.11 -10.52 2.12
C ALA A 85 0.66 -11.10 0.91
N ASP A 86 0.21 -12.24 0.42
CA ASP A 86 0.90 -12.97 -0.66
C ASP A 86 0.75 -12.23 -2.00
N GLU A 87 -0.45 -11.70 -2.25
CA GLU A 87 -0.75 -10.93 -3.44
C GLU A 87 0.00 -9.59 -3.44
N LEU A 88 0.07 -8.91 -2.29
CA LEU A 88 0.85 -7.67 -2.14
C LEU A 88 2.35 -7.92 -2.29
N ALA A 89 2.87 -8.98 -1.68
CA ALA A 89 4.28 -9.35 -1.84
C ALA A 89 4.63 -9.62 -3.30
N THR A 90 3.71 -10.25 -4.05
CA THR A 90 3.88 -10.47 -5.49
C THR A 90 3.85 -9.15 -6.27
N ALA A 91 2.91 -8.26 -5.97
CA ALA A 91 2.76 -6.97 -6.67
C ALA A 91 3.91 -6.00 -6.38
N LEU A 92 4.52 -6.09 -5.20
CA LEU A 92 5.65 -5.25 -4.78
C LEU A 92 7.01 -5.80 -5.20
N LYS A 93 7.07 -7.07 -5.61
CA LYS A 93 8.31 -7.72 -6.02
C LYS A 93 8.94 -7.00 -7.21
N GLY A 94 10.12 -6.45 -7.01
CA GLY A 94 10.85 -5.71 -8.04
C GLY A 94 10.89 -4.20 -7.81
N ALA A 95 10.09 -3.67 -6.89
CA ALA A 95 10.29 -2.31 -6.41
C ALA A 95 11.58 -2.21 -5.58
N LYS A 96 12.22 -1.04 -5.65
CA LYS A 96 13.41 -0.74 -4.83
C LYS A 96 13.00 -0.33 -3.42
N ALA A 97 11.96 0.49 -3.30
CA ALA A 97 11.43 0.91 -2.01
C ALA A 97 9.91 1.16 -2.07
N VAL A 98 9.27 1.04 -0.90
CA VAL A 98 7.83 1.23 -0.72
C VAL A 98 7.54 2.21 0.42
N ALA A 99 6.84 3.30 0.10
CA ALA A 99 6.22 4.17 1.09
C ALA A 99 4.88 3.60 1.52
N ILE A 100 4.73 3.23 2.78
CA ILE A 100 3.49 2.71 3.34
C ILE A 100 2.83 3.82 4.15
N MET A 101 1.61 4.19 3.78
CA MET A 101 0.94 5.37 4.31
C MET A 101 -0.15 4.99 5.31
N ASP A 102 0.03 5.35 6.57
CA ASP A 102 -0.95 5.18 7.65
C ASP A 102 -1.51 6.53 8.14
N ARG A 103 -2.79 6.57 8.53
CA ARG A 103 -3.41 7.74 9.17
C ARG A 103 -3.50 7.61 10.69
N THR A 104 -2.78 6.66 11.23
CA THR A 104 -2.70 6.42 12.67
C THR A 104 -1.38 5.76 13.01
N GLU A 105 -0.92 5.99 14.20
CA GLU A 105 0.19 5.28 14.80
C GLU A 105 -0.34 4.16 15.69
N SER A 106 0.39 3.06 15.81
CA SER A 106 0.08 1.99 16.77
C SER A 106 0.77 2.27 18.10
N TYR A 107 0.02 2.41 19.19
CA TYR A 107 0.56 2.71 20.52
C TYR A 107 1.62 1.71 21.02
N ASN A 108 1.56 0.47 20.57
CA ASN A 108 2.45 -0.61 21.00
C ASN A 108 3.18 -1.29 19.83
N GLY A 109 3.31 -0.63 18.70
CA GLY A 109 3.95 -1.17 17.50
C GLY A 109 4.94 -0.21 16.87
N ASN A 110 5.67 -0.67 15.87
CA ASN A 110 6.52 0.15 15.03
C ASN A 110 5.71 0.73 13.87
N GLY A 111 5.34 2.01 13.98
CA GLY A 111 4.55 2.70 12.97
C GLY A 111 3.06 2.35 13.01
N GLY A 112 2.40 2.48 11.88
CA GLY A 112 0.97 2.23 11.75
C GLY A 112 0.60 0.77 11.46
N PRO A 113 -0.70 0.43 11.54
CA PRO A 113 -1.18 -0.94 11.33
C PRO A 113 -0.94 -1.45 9.89
N LEU A 114 -1.04 -0.60 8.87
CA LEU A 114 -0.74 -0.99 7.49
C LEU A 114 0.74 -1.29 7.32
N GLY A 115 1.61 -0.43 7.86
CA GLY A 115 3.06 -0.63 7.85
C GLY A 115 3.45 -1.97 8.44
N SER A 116 2.92 -2.30 9.61
CA SER A 116 3.18 -3.57 10.30
C SER A 116 2.73 -4.79 9.48
N GLU A 117 1.52 -4.75 8.91
CA GLU A 117 0.98 -5.87 8.10
C GLU A 117 1.75 -6.08 6.80
N VAL A 118 2.08 -5.00 6.09
CA VAL A 118 2.85 -5.08 4.83
C VAL A 118 4.23 -5.64 5.10
N THR A 119 4.94 -5.10 6.08
CA THR A 119 6.30 -5.54 6.43
C THR A 119 6.32 -7.00 6.85
N ALA A 120 5.38 -7.43 7.71
CA ALA A 120 5.26 -8.83 8.09
C ALA A 120 4.90 -9.74 6.90
N GLY A 121 4.04 -9.26 5.99
CA GLY A 121 3.67 -9.96 4.76
C GLY A 121 4.86 -10.16 3.82
N LEU A 122 5.63 -9.10 3.58
CA LEU A 122 6.85 -9.16 2.76
C LEU A 122 7.88 -10.12 3.35
N PHE A 123 8.14 -10.03 4.65
CA PHE A 123 9.09 -10.91 5.34
C PHE A 123 8.70 -12.39 5.22
N ARG A 124 7.42 -12.74 5.48
CA ARG A 124 6.92 -14.12 5.33
C ARG A 124 7.06 -14.65 3.91
N ASN A 125 6.89 -13.79 2.92
CA ASN A 125 7.02 -14.14 1.50
C ASN A 125 8.47 -14.06 0.98
N LYS A 126 9.45 -13.78 1.85
CA LYS A 126 10.87 -13.63 1.51
C LYS A 126 11.12 -12.57 0.43
N VAL A 127 10.31 -11.54 0.42
CA VAL A 127 10.48 -10.35 -0.42
C VAL A 127 11.21 -9.29 0.40
N MET A 128 12.46 -9.03 0.04
CA MET A 128 13.33 -8.07 0.73
C MET A 128 13.39 -6.79 -0.10
N ILE A 129 12.66 -5.78 0.34
CA ILE A 129 12.64 -4.43 -0.23
C ILE A 129 12.62 -3.42 0.91
N ASP A 130 13.16 -2.24 0.67
CA ASP A 130 13.12 -1.18 1.66
C ASP A 130 11.69 -0.66 1.84
N THR A 131 11.26 -0.57 3.09
CA THR A 131 9.93 -0.07 3.45
C THR A 131 10.02 1.07 4.43
N VAL A 132 9.30 2.14 4.16
CA VAL A 132 9.14 3.27 5.07
C VAL A 132 7.68 3.47 5.37
N ASN A 133 7.33 3.49 6.65
CA ASN A 133 5.97 3.77 7.08
C ASN A 133 5.83 5.25 7.45
N TYR A 134 5.02 5.97 6.68
CA TYR A 134 4.71 7.38 6.92
C TYR A 134 3.37 7.51 7.62
N ILE A 135 3.34 8.33 8.67
CA ILE A 135 2.11 8.70 9.36
C ILE A 135 1.67 10.07 8.83
N TYR A 136 0.47 10.15 8.25
CA TYR A 136 -0.02 11.34 7.58
C TYR A 136 -1.46 11.69 7.98
N GLY A 137 -1.88 12.92 7.72
CA GLY A 137 -3.27 13.35 7.82
C GLY A 137 -3.86 13.30 9.23
N LEU A 138 -3.03 13.34 10.28
CA LEU A 138 -3.49 13.38 11.66
C LEU A 138 -4.24 14.69 11.95
N ALA A 139 -5.22 14.63 12.85
CA ALA A 139 -6.05 15.77 13.28
C ALA A 139 -6.71 16.51 12.10
N GLY A 140 -7.05 15.80 11.01
CA GLY A 140 -7.72 16.40 9.86
C GLY A 140 -6.79 17.17 8.91
N ARG A 141 -5.48 17.05 9.07
CA ARG A 141 -4.50 17.64 8.15
C ARG A 141 -4.71 17.09 6.74
N ASP A 142 -4.66 17.95 5.75
CA ASP A 142 -4.75 17.59 4.34
C ASP A 142 -3.54 16.78 3.89
N PHE A 143 -3.77 15.92 2.89
CA PHE A 143 -2.71 15.20 2.20
C PHE A 143 -2.59 15.76 0.78
N THR A 144 -1.51 16.44 0.51
CA THR A 144 -1.31 17.24 -0.70
C THR A 144 -0.49 16.50 -1.76
N VAL A 145 -0.61 16.94 -3.02
CA VAL A 145 0.22 16.46 -4.12
C VAL A 145 1.72 16.73 -3.86
N GLN A 146 2.03 17.86 -3.22
CA GLN A 146 3.42 18.21 -2.87
C GLN A 146 4.02 17.21 -1.86
N GLU A 147 3.26 16.82 -0.83
CA GLU A 147 3.74 15.81 0.12
C GLU A 147 4.02 14.46 -0.57
N VAL A 148 3.24 14.09 -1.60
CA VAL A 148 3.52 12.89 -2.39
C VAL A 148 4.84 13.03 -3.18
N TYR A 149 5.10 14.20 -3.77
CA TYR A 149 6.38 14.46 -4.44
C TYR A 149 7.55 14.32 -3.48
N ASP A 150 7.44 14.94 -2.29
CA ASP A 150 8.48 14.92 -1.27
C ASP A 150 8.77 13.50 -0.79
N ILE A 151 7.71 12.67 -0.56
CA ILE A 151 7.86 11.27 -0.16
C ILE A 151 8.57 10.45 -1.25
N PHE A 152 8.24 10.63 -2.53
CA PHE A 152 8.95 9.92 -3.59
C PHE A 152 10.39 10.38 -3.75
N ALA A 153 10.66 11.67 -3.56
CA ALA A 153 12.02 12.20 -3.56
C ALA A 153 12.85 11.64 -2.40
N ASP A 154 12.27 11.52 -1.21
CA ASP A 154 12.91 10.93 -0.05
C ASP A 154 13.26 9.44 -0.27
N LEU A 155 12.33 8.65 -0.85
CA LEU A 155 12.61 7.26 -1.18
C LEU A 155 13.75 7.13 -2.19
N GLU A 156 13.78 7.98 -3.20
CA GLU A 156 14.84 8.01 -4.22
C GLU A 156 16.19 8.35 -3.56
N ASP A 157 16.24 9.39 -2.75
CA ASP A 157 17.45 9.81 -2.03
C ASP A 157 17.96 8.75 -1.04
N HIS A 158 17.03 8.08 -0.35
CA HIS A 158 17.37 6.95 0.52
C HIS A 158 18.07 5.83 -0.24
N ILE A 159 17.53 5.41 -1.37
CA ILE A 159 18.08 4.30 -2.16
C ILE A 159 19.38 4.70 -2.86
N GLU A 160 19.47 5.93 -3.37
CA GLU A 160 20.64 6.38 -4.16
C GLU A 160 21.81 6.84 -3.28
N ASN A 161 21.53 7.52 -2.17
CA ASN A 161 22.53 8.18 -1.32
C ASN A 161 22.63 7.57 0.09
N GLY A 162 21.79 6.60 0.45
CA GLY A 162 21.79 5.97 1.78
C GLY A 162 21.26 6.89 2.89
N THR A 163 20.50 7.92 2.55
CA THR A 163 19.93 8.86 3.52
C THR A 163 18.99 8.13 4.47
N LYS A 164 19.15 8.33 5.78
CA LYS A 164 18.26 7.73 6.77
C LYS A 164 16.91 8.42 6.73
N LEU A 165 15.85 7.64 6.51
CA LEU A 165 14.49 8.15 6.48
C LEU A 165 13.89 8.25 7.89
N GLU A 166 13.18 9.35 8.14
CA GLU A 166 12.34 9.51 9.32
C GLU A 166 10.95 8.92 9.05
N GLN A 167 10.44 8.17 10.03
CA GLN A 167 9.14 7.49 9.92
C GLN A 167 7.93 8.45 10.03
N PHE A 168 8.15 9.66 10.50
CA PHE A 168 7.09 10.66 10.70
C PHE A 168 7.32 11.86 9.77
N LYS A 169 6.28 12.20 9.04
CA LYS A 169 6.19 13.44 8.24
C LYS A 169 4.85 14.12 8.41
#